data_b425deb9c540dec298745155d5db1b33
#
_entry.id   b425deb9c540dec298745155d5db1b33
#
_cell.length_a   1.000
_cell.length_b   1.000
_cell.length_c   1.000
_cell.angle_alpha   90.00
_cell.angle_beta   90.00
_cell.angle_gamma   90.00
#
_symmetry.space_group_name_H-M   'P 1'
#
loop_
_entity.id
_entity.type
_entity.pdbx_description
1 polymer ?
#
loop_
_entity_poly.entity_id
_entity_poly.type
_entity_poly.pdbx_seq_one_letter_code
_entity_poly.pdbx_strand_id
1 'polypeptide(L)'
;LKKKFLILIAMLIVGGLVLSACSSGSSLGDNANISGTVITNHQRGYIEASSQSNSKSVQSMMFNSKGKKFVDNEIIVKYNDSVSVSSMTNEIAKSGSNALKKIRTDNGELVKIKIPSNKTVEEMVEYYSQQPGVEYAEPNYIAYAQAIPNDTYYEDGIDNNIGQWGLWATNMELAWDLQQTSNSYLVAVLDSGIIPDHEDLTTNLVSGVDFVTVDNTGEDPSDYKPTDFDPSDPTTESENGSHGTHVSGIIGALTDNNLGVAGINWETNILPVRVLKSDQTGSHYDIAEGIYYSVDESQAEIINMSFGGESSSNTLHNAVEYAYENGTIMIAASGNSGVDSVHYPAAYEETIAVGSIENKNDLADYSNYGAEIDLVAPGGDDTKGILSTWGYYDGASYNPGYAYMSGTSMSTAYVSGAAALLLESGVSPNNIKDRLISTAFDLGIPNKDDNYGHGMLDVYAALKNEKTKPPIVFVAEVIGDELVPVDNTDVEVNSEGEYAISERVEGQYYLVAWKNTNNNDSIDQGDYYGISPDPELEEGIYFQPGEMVKENIDMYYVYAETNASAPSISAASIEKLRD
;
A
#
# COMPACT_ATOMS: atom_id res chain seq x y z
N LEU A 1 1.91 -24.33 3.56
CA LEU A 1 1.33 -23.07 4.06
C LEU A 1 -0.21 -23.15 4.06
N LYS A 2 -0.86 -23.63 3.00
CA LYS A 2 -2.32 -23.80 2.89
C LYS A 2 -3.01 -24.63 3.97
N LYS A 3 -2.30 -25.55 4.60
CA LYS A 3 -2.79 -26.27 5.79
C LYS A 3 -2.61 -25.45 7.07
N LYS A 4 -1.75 -24.45 7.07
CA LYS A 4 -1.27 -23.80 8.28
C LYS A 4 -2.30 -22.89 8.93
N PHE A 5 -3.05 -22.11 8.16
CA PHE A 5 -4.05 -21.19 8.72
C PHE A 5 -5.38 -21.87 9.08
N LEU A 6 -5.80 -22.86 8.28
CA LEU A 6 -6.99 -23.66 8.62
C LEU A 6 -6.75 -24.60 9.81
N ILE A 7 -5.49 -24.98 10.07
CA ILE A 7 -5.10 -25.85 11.18
C ILE A 7 -4.93 -25.06 12.48
N LEU A 8 -4.63 -23.74 12.43
CA LEU A 8 -4.68 -22.90 13.62
C LEU A 8 -6.06 -22.98 14.31
N ILE A 9 -7.13 -23.10 13.53
CA ILE A 9 -8.49 -23.35 14.04
C ILE A 9 -8.71 -24.82 14.44
N ALA A 10 -7.99 -25.77 13.85
CA ALA A 10 -8.22 -27.20 14.07
C ALA A 10 -7.29 -27.85 15.13
N MET A 11 -6.10 -27.31 15.39
CA MET A 11 -5.17 -27.86 16.38
C MET A 11 -5.44 -27.44 17.82
N LEU A 12 -6.21 -26.39 18.04
CA LEU A 12 -6.70 -26.01 19.36
C LEU A 12 -7.65 -27.05 20.00
N ILE A 13 -8.02 -28.11 19.29
CA ILE A 13 -8.98 -29.12 19.77
C ILE A 13 -8.28 -30.30 20.51
N VAL A 14 -6.96 -30.45 20.47
CA VAL A 14 -6.28 -31.69 20.94
C VAL A 14 -5.37 -31.50 22.17
N GLY A 15 -5.12 -30.28 22.60
CA GLY A 15 -4.14 -29.98 23.66
C GLY A 15 -4.64 -29.94 25.12
N GLY A 16 -5.84 -30.39 25.41
CA GLY A 16 -6.35 -30.41 26.79
C GLY A 16 -5.88 -31.59 27.58
N LEU A 17 -4.82 -31.45 28.39
CA LEU A 17 -4.70 -32.17 29.69
C LEU A 17 -3.45 -31.75 30.46
N VAL A 18 -3.71 -31.45 31.73
CA VAL A 18 -2.86 -31.42 32.91
C VAL A 18 -2.21 -30.10 33.28
N LEU A 19 -2.82 -29.51 34.27
CA LEU A 19 -2.09 -28.74 35.24
C LEU A 19 -2.52 -28.92 36.65
N SER A 20 -1.56 -29.15 37.45
CA SER A 20 -1.66 -29.07 38.91
C SER A 20 -0.95 -27.82 39.37
N ALA A 21 -1.68 -27.00 40.10
CA ALA A 21 -1.18 -25.82 40.75
C ALA A 21 -0.24 -26.10 41.89
N CYS A 22 0.75 -25.24 42.05
CA CYS A 22 1.35 -24.96 43.35
C CYS A 22 1.50 -23.45 43.50
N SER A 23 0.73 -22.91 44.42
CA SER A 23 0.90 -21.57 44.92
C SER A 23 1.91 -21.55 46.05
N SER A 24 2.83 -20.60 46.04
CA SER A 24 3.30 -19.93 47.27
C SER A 24 4.23 -18.75 46.98
N GLY A 25 3.76 -17.58 47.32
CA GLY A 25 4.48 -16.62 48.16
C GLY A 25 5.64 -15.81 47.61
N SER A 26 5.29 -14.54 47.32
CA SER A 26 6.10 -13.34 47.60
C SER A 26 7.55 -13.25 47.14
N SER A 27 7.76 -12.39 46.18
CA SER A 27 8.76 -11.28 46.25
C SER A 27 8.62 -10.47 44.97
N LEU A 28 8.85 -9.19 45.03
CA LEU A 28 8.98 -8.28 43.91
C LEU A 28 9.90 -8.92 42.85
N GLY A 29 9.33 -9.60 41.89
CA GLY A 29 10.06 -10.26 40.83
C GLY A 29 10.29 -9.27 39.68
N ASP A 30 11.46 -9.35 39.11
CA ASP A 30 11.87 -8.59 37.93
C ASP A 30 10.90 -8.86 36.76
N ASN A 31 10.61 -7.82 35.97
CA ASN A 31 9.84 -7.95 34.75
C ASN A 31 10.60 -8.80 33.73
N ALA A 32 9.89 -9.56 32.90
CA ALA A 32 10.46 -10.14 31.70
C ALA A 32 10.79 -9.01 30.72
N ASN A 33 11.96 -9.05 30.10
CA ASN A 33 12.32 -8.12 29.03
C ASN A 33 12.27 -8.88 27.70
N ILE A 34 11.31 -8.53 26.88
CA ILE A 34 11.11 -9.13 25.55
C ILE A 34 11.49 -8.06 24.54
N SER A 35 12.32 -8.40 23.57
CA SER A 35 12.72 -7.49 22.50
C SER A 35 12.94 -8.25 21.20
N GLY A 36 12.85 -7.57 20.07
CA GLY A 36 13.07 -8.17 18.77
C GLY A 36 12.84 -7.15 17.67
N THR A 37 12.81 -7.62 16.44
CA THR A 37 12.47 -6.84 15.26
C THR A 37 11.23 -7.41 14.60
N VAL A 38 10.41 -6.54 14.05
CA VAL A 38 9.28 -6.90 13.20
C VAL A 38 9.72 -6.71 11.77
N ILE A 39 9.60 -7.78 10.97
CA ILE A 39 9.94 -7.77 9.55
C ILE A 39 8.62 -7.81 8.77
N THR A 40 8.34 -6.77 7.99
CA THR A 40 7.17 -6.74 7.11
C THR A 40 7.51 -7.43 5.79
N ASN A 41 6.89 -8.56 5.52
CA ASN A 41 7.05 -9.28 4.25
C ASN A 41 5.89 -8.92 3.33
N HIS A 42 6.18 -8.25 2.22
CA HIS A 42 5.22 -7.99 1.15
C HIS A 42 5.03 -9.22 0.22
N GLN A 43 5.22 -10.41 0.75
CA GLN A 43 4.88 -11.65 0.07
C GLN A 43 3.51 -12.13 0.53
N ARG A 44 2.67 -12.48 -0.43
CA ARG A 44 1.41 -13.14 -0.13
C ARG A 44 1.65 -14.48 0.58
N GLY A 45 1.13 -14.62 1.80
CA GLY A 45 0.94 -15.93 2.41
C GLY A 45 -0.26 -16.61 1.77
N TYR A 46 -0.03 -17.64 0.92
CA TYR A 46 -1.13 -18.38 0.29
C TYR A 46 -1.93 -19.18 1.29
N ILE A 47 -3.23 -18.91 1.34
CA ILE A 47 -4.24 -19.84 1.89
C ILE A 47 -5.02 -20.41 0.70
N GLU A 48 -4.78 -21.66 0.32
CA GLU A 48 -5.56 -22.32 -0.74
C GLU A 48 -6.93 -22.76 -0.24
N ALA A 49 -7.97 -22.22 -0.84
CA ALA A 49 -9.25 -22.91 -0.86
C ALA A 49 -9.44 -23.62 -2.20
N SER A 50 -9.62 -24.94 -2.15
CA SER A 50 -10.04 -25.71 -3.31
C SER A 50 -11.53 -25.49 -3.56
N SER A 51 -11.91 -24.69 -4.56
CA SER A 51 -13.23 -24.82 -5.16
C SER A 51 -13.28 -24.21 -6.56
N GLN A 52 -13.79 -24.99 -7.49
CA GLN A 52 -14.21 -24.51 -8.81
C GLN A 52 -15.29 -23.45 -8.64
N SER A 53 -15.04 -22.23 -9.05
CA SER A 53 -16.07 -21.20 -9.17
C SER A 53 -16.29 -20.80 -10.62
N ASN A 54 -17.54 -20.93 -11.05
CA ASN A 54 -18.04 -20.33 -12.28
C ASN A 54 -18.00 -18.80 -12.14
N SER A 55 -17.09 -18.16 -12.82
CA SER A 55 -17.05 -16.70 -12.93
C SER A 55 -18.26 -16.19 -13.73
N LYS A 56 -19.18 -15.53 -13.08
CA LYS A 56 -20.10 -14.58 -13.72
C LYS A 56 -19.49 -13.20 -13.56
N SER A 57 -19.22 -12.55 -14.68
CA SER A 57 -18.85 -11.15 -14.75
C SER A 57 -19.80 -10.29 -13.93
N VAL A 58 -19.30 -9.70 -12.85
CA VAL A 58 -20.00 -8.63 -12.13
C VAL A 58 -19.63 -7.34 -12.84
N GLN A 59 -20.52 -6.83 -13.67
CA GLN A 59 -20.43 -5.49 -14.22
C GLN A 59 -20.23 -4.49 -13.08
N SER A 60 -19.22 -3.65 -13.24
CA SER A 60 -18.90 -2.55 -12.33
C SER A 60 -20.15 -1.72 -12.02
N MET A 61 -20.69 -1.87 -10.84
CA MET A 61 -21.60 -0.89 -10.28
C MET A 61 -20.74 0.25 -9.73
N MET A 62 -20.68 1.36 -10.44
CA MET A 62 -20.11 2.60 -9.96
C MET A 62 -20.82 3.02 -8.67
N PHE A 63 -20.21 2.79 -7.54
CA PHE A 63 -20.65 3.33 -6.28
C PHE A 63 -20.04 4.72 -6.06
N ASN A 64 -20.79 5.73 -6.45
CA ASN A 64 -20.51 7.12 -6.11
C ASN A 64 -20.93 7.38 -4.66
N SER A 65 -20.18 6.86 -3.67
CA SER A 65 -20.36 7.18 -2.26
C SER A 65 -19.02 7.53 -1.62
N LYS A 66 -18.61 8.78 -1.79
CA LYS A 66 -17.44 9.37 -1.15
C LYS A 66 -17.46 9.09 0.36
N GLY A 67 -16.54 8.23 0.84
CA GLY A 67 -15.98 8.29 2.19
C GLY A 67 -16.93 8.17 3.39
N LYS A 68 -18.12 7.57 3.26
CA LYS A 68 -19.03 7.40 4.40
C LYS A 68 -18.74 6.10 5.12
N LYS A 69 -18.30 6.18 6.37
CA LYS A 69 -18.07 4.99 7.22
C LYS A 69 -19.36 4.24 7.55
N PHE A 70 -20.53 4.89 7.51
CA PHE A 70 -21.82 4.30 7.87
C PHE A 70 -22.98 4.95 7.09
N VAL A 71 -24.12 4.28 7.06
CA VAL A 71 -25.34 4.75 6.38
C VAL A 71 -25.92 5.96 7.11
N ASP A 72 -26.16 7.05 6.37
CA ASP A 72 -26.73 8.28 6.94
C ASP A 72 -28.07 8.02 7.64
N ASN A 73 -28.19 8.55 8.84
CA ASN A 73 -29.39 8.47 9.65
C ASN A 73 -29.86 7.03 9.99
N GLU A 74 -28.95 6.06 9.98
CA GLU A 74 -29.24 4.69 10.39
C GLU A 74 -28.30 4.24 11.51
N ILE A 75 -28.84 3.52 12.49
CA ILE A 75 -28.12 2.83 13.55
C ILE A 75 -28.62 1.40 13.69
N ILE A 76 -27.82 0.55 14.30
CA ILE A 76 -28.18 -0.80 14.70
C ILE A 76 -28.26 -0.83 16.23
N VAL A 77 -29.32 -1.41 16.78
CA VAL A 77 -29.51 -1.57 18.24
C VAL A 77 -29.85 -3.01 18.55
N LYS A 78 -29.06 -3.61 19.41
CA LYS A 78 -29.29 -4.95 19.95
C LYS A 78 -30.01 -4.87 21.29
N TYR A 79 -31.18 -5.44 21.36
CA TYR A 79 -31.94 -5.60 22.59
C TYR A 79 -31.84 -7.04 23.10
N ASN A 80 -31.62 -7.23 24.39
CA ASN A 80 -31.62 -8.55 25.02
C ASN A 80 -33.04 -9.10 25.23
N ASP A 81 -33.19 -10.39 25.57
CA ASP A 81 -34.45 -11.08 25.73
C ASP A 81 -35.37 -10.54 26.86
N SER A 82 -34.82 -9.71 27.77
CA SER A 82 -35.60 -9.12 28.86
C SER A 82 -36.54 -7.99 28.40
N VAL A 83 -36.31 -7.47 27.19
CA VAL A 83 -37.06 -6.34 26.62
C VAL A 83 -38.25 -6.86 25.82
N SER A 84 -39.47 -6.51 26.24
CA SER A 84 -40.66 -6.85 25.45
C SER A 84 -40.74 -6.04 24.15
N VAL A 85 -41.28 -6.62 23.10
CA VAL A 85 -41.51 -5.94 21.81
C VAL A 85 -42.25 -4.63 21.96
N SER A 86 -43.20 -4.54 22.92
CA SER A 86 -43.93 -3.31 23.20
C SER A 86 -43.07 -2.25 23.86
N SER A 87 -42.16 -2.61 24.77
CA SER A 87 -41.23 -1.69 25.41
C SER A 87 -40.24 -1.10 24.38
N MET A 88 -39.66 -1.96 23.57
CA MET A 88 -38.76 -1.58 22.48
C MET A 88 -39.43 -0.63 21.46
N THR A 89 -40.66 -0.96 21.03
CA THR A 89 -41.42 -0.13 20.08
C THR A 89 -41.75 1.26 20.68
N ASN A 90 -42.11 1.30 21.95
CA ASN A 90 -42.40 2.54 22.66
C ASN A 90 -41.15 3.42 22.81
N GLU A 91 -40.00 2.82 23.08
CA GLU A 91 -38.75 3.54 23.20
C GLU A 91 -38.32 4.12 21.86
N ILE A 92 -38.33 3.34 20.77
CA ILE A 92 -38.04 3.81 19.42
C ILE A 92 -38.96 4.99 19.05
N ALA A 93 -40.25 4.89 19.31
CA ALA A 93 -41.18 5.98 19.05
C ALA A 93 -40.90 7.22 19.92
N LYS A 94 -40.51 7.02 21.18
CA LYS A 94 -40.21 8.10 22.14
C LYS A 94 -38.97 8.89 21.77
N SER A 95 -37.97 8.24 21.17
CA SER A 95 -36.77 8.89 20.62
C SER A 95 -37.02 9.66 19.31
N GLY A 96 -38.23 9.55 18.73
CA GLY A 96 -38.55 10.11 17.41
C GLY A 96 -37.99 9.29 16.24
N SER A 97 -37.51 8.09 16.52
CA SER A 97 -36.91 7.19 15.53
C SER A 97 -37.95 6.21 14.94
N ASN A 98 -37.58 5.49 13.90
CA ASN A 98 -38.42 4.48 13.26
C ASN A 98 -37.63 3.17 13.05
N ALA A 99 -38.19 2.05 13.48
CA ALA A 99 -37.63 0.74 13.16
C ALA A 99 -37.79 0.44 11.66
N LEU A 100 -36.69 0.18 10.96
CA LEU A 100 -36.70 -0.20 9.56
C LEU A 100 -36.77 -1.70 9.35
N LYS A 101 -35.98 -2.46 10.13
CA LYS A 101 -35.89 -3.92 10.04
C LYS A 101 -35.56 -4.52 11.40
N LYS A 102 -36.00 -5.74 11.64
CA LYS A 102 -35.72 -6.50 12.86
C LYS A 102 -35.29 -7.91 12.50
N ILE A 103 -34.30 -8.40 13.24
CA ILE A 103 -33.81 -9.78 13.14
C ILE A 103 -33.87 -10.37 14.55
N ARG A 104 -34.54 -11.50 14.71
CA ARG A 104 -34.49 -12.23 15.97
C ARG A 104 -33.21 -13.03 16.04
N THR A 105 -32.51 -12.92 17.15
CA THR A 105 -31.28 -13.66 17.47
C THR A 105 -31.56 -14.61 18.64
N ASP A 106 -30.62 -15.49 18.98
CA ASP A 106 -30.78 -16.47 20.03
C ASP A 106 -31.04 -15.85 21.43
N ASN A 107 -30.53 -14.61 21.64
CA ASN A 107 -30.60 -13.89 22.92
C ASN A 107 -31.17 -12.47 22.79
N GLY A 108 -32.17 -12.25 21.93
CA GLY A 108 -32.86 -10.96 21.81
C GLY A 108 -33.18 -10.52 20.38
N GLU A 109 -33.35 -9.23 20.17
CA GLU A 109 -33.68 -8.66 18.85
C GLU A 109 -32.63 -7.62 18.40
N LEU A 110 -32.14 -7.79 17.19
CA LEU A 110 -31.33 -6.80 16.49
C LEU A 110 -32.25 -5.92 15.63
N VAL A 111 -32.17 -4.60 15.81
CA VAL A 111 -33.09 -3.66 15.15
C VAL A 111 -32.29 -2.60 14.38
N LYS A 112 -32.53 -2.52 13.07
CA LYS A 112 -32.08 -1.40 12.27
C LYS A 112 -33.06 -0.24 12.43
N ILE A 113 -32.57 0.92 12.87
CA ILE A 113 -33.34 2.09 13.25
C ILE A 113 -32.95 3.28 12.37
N LYS A 114 -33.95 3.95 11.80
CA LYS A 114 -33.79 5.27 11.19
C LYS A 114 -33.97 6.33 12.25
N ILE A 115 -32.96 7.16 12.42
CA ILE A 115 -32.95 8.24 13.40
C ILE A 115 -33.59 9.54 12.85
N PRO A 116 -34.00 10.47 13.71
CA PRO A 116 -34.51 11.79 13.29
C PRO A 116 -33.45 12.59 12.52
N SER A 117 -33.86 13.31 11.49
CA SER A 117 -32.94 14.12 10.65
C SER A 117 -32.25 15.29 11.35
N ASN A 118 -32.69 15.66 12.53
CA ASN A 118 -32.09 16.70 13.38
C ASN A 118 -31.16 16.13 14.46
N LYS A 119 -30.81 14.85 14.39
CA LYS A 119 -29.90 14.14 15.28
C LYS A 119 -28.77 13.51 14.50
N THR A 120 -27.58 13.43 15.10
CA THR A 120 -26.45 12.70 14.52
C THR A 120 -26.50 11.23 14.88
N VAL A 121 -25.75 10.41 14.13
CA VAL A 121 -25.64 8.96 14.38
C VAL A 121 -25.01 8.74 15.76
N GLU A 122 -23.96 9.47 16.09
CA GLU A 122 -23.22 9.39 17.34
C GLU A 122 -24.12 9.74 18.55
N GLU A 123 -24.88 10.84 18.47
CA GLU A 123 -25.84 11.21 19.53
C GLU A 123 -26.86 10.11 19.79
N MET A 124 -27.32 9.43 18.74
CA MET A 124 -28.33 8.40 18.88
C MET A 124 -27.76 7.04 19.30
N VAL A 125 -26.54 6.72 18.90
CA VAL A 125 -25.79 5.57 19.45
C VAL A 125 -25.59 5.74 20.95
N GLU A 126 -25.12 6.89 21.41
CA GLU A 126 -24.98 7.19 22.84
C GLU A 126 -26.32 7.11 23.58
N TYR A 127 -27.38 7.69 23.01
CA TYR A 127 -28.73 7.64 23.60
C TYR A 127 -29.20 6.18 23.80
N TYR A 128 -29.09 5.32 22.77
CA TYR A 128 -29.56 3.95 22.85
C TYR A 128 -28.68 3.06 23.73
N SER A 129 -27.38 3.27 23.75
CA SER A 129 -26.46 2.51 24.63
C SER A 129 -26.76 2.68 26.11
N GLN A 130 -27.41 3.78 26.49
CA GLN A 130 -27.81 4.06 27.88
C GLN A 130 -29.21 3.52 28.25
N GLN A 131 -29.93 2.91 27.29
CA GLN A 131 -31.30 2.46 27.57
C GLN A 131 -31.31 1.08 28.22
N PRO A 132 -32.21 0.85 29.19
CA PRO A 132 -32.34 -0.46 29.84
C PRO A 132 -32.67 -1.58 28.86
N GLY A 133 -31.89 -2.66 28.88
CA GLY A 133 -32.07 -3.81 28.04
C GLY A 133 -31.51 -3.69 26.63
N VAL A 134 -30.80 -2.62 26.32
CA VAL A 134 -29.91 -2.52 25.16
C VAL A 134 -28.60 -3.19 25.54
N GLU A 135 -28.15 -4.10 24.72
CA GLU A 135 -26.90 -4.80 24.85
C GLU A 135 -25.76 -3.96 24.20
N TYR A 136 -26.01 -3.47 22.99
CA TYR A 136 -25.18 -2.47 22.32
C TYR A 136 -26.02 -1.64 21.33
N ALA A 137 -25.47 -0.47 20.95
CA ALA A 137 -25.93 0.33 19.84
C ALA A 137 -24.70 0.80 19.04
N GLU A 138 -24.80 0.78 17.72
CA GLU A 138 -23.69 1.11 16.83
C GLU A 138 -24.19 1.78 15.54
N PRO A 139 -23.35 2.51 14.80
CA PRO A 139 -23.67 2.96 13.46
C PRO A 139 -23.98 1.77 12.53
N ASN A 140 -24.84 1.97 11.54
CA ASN A 140 -25.01 0.97 10.48
C ASN A 140 -23.85 1.10 9.50
N TYR A 141 -22.70 0.48 9.82
CA TYR A 141 -21.48 0.55 9.02
C TYR A 141 -21.70 0.02 7.61
N ILE A 142 -20.98 0.60 6.65
CA ILE A 142 -21.01 0.19 5.26
C ILE A 142 -19.82 -0.73 5.02
N ALA A 143 -20.09 -1.94 4.51
CA ALA A 143 -19.07 -2.82 3.98
C ALA A 143 -18.99 -2.64 2.47
N TYR A 144 -17.77 -2.52 1.94
CA TYR A 144 -17.49 -2.39 0.51
C TYR A 144 -16.84 -3.69 0.03
N ALA A 145 -17.14 -4.08 -1.22
CA ALA A 145 -16.30 -5.03 -1.92
C ALA A 145 -15.01 -4.28 -2.31
N GLN A 146 -13.86 -4.82 -1.98
CA GLN A 146 -12.57 -4.21 -2.30
C GLN A 146 -12.26 -4.38 -3.78
N ALA A 147 -11.58 -3.39 -4.36
CA ALA A 147 -11.14 -3.39 -5.73
C ALA A 147 -9.81 -4.16 -5.84
N ILE A 148 -9.89 -5.47 -6.07
CA ILE A 148 -8.71 -6.30 -6.34
C ILE A 148 -8.63 -6.50 -7.86
N PRO A 149 -7.51 -6.14 -8.51
CA PRO A 149 -7.31 -6.37 -9.94
C PRO A 149 -7.36 -7.84 -10.31
N ASN A 150 -7.90 -8.13 -11.49
CA ASN A 150 -7.95 -9.48 -12.04
C ASN A 150 -6.81 -9.77 -13.04
N ASP A 151 -5.80 -8.93 -13.07
CA ASP A 151 -4.69 -8.97 -14.00
C ASP A 151 -3.82 -10.20 -13.75
N THR A 152 -3.38 -10.85 -14.83
CA THR A 152 -2.80 -12.21 -14.79
C THR A 152 -1.62 -12.34 -13.83
N TYR A 153 -0.77 -11.31 -13.73
CA TYR A 153 0.46 -11.32 -12.93
C TYR A 153 0.36 -10.49 -11.65
N TYR A 154 -0.82 -10.02 -11.30
CA TYR A 154 -0.99 -9.21 -10.08
C TYR A 154 -0.63 -10.01 -8.82
N GLU A 155 -1.14 -11.24 -8.71
CA GLU A 155 -0.91 -12.08 -7.53
C GLU A 155 0.35 -12.94 -7.64
N ASP A 156 0.46 -13.75 -8.69
CA ASP A 156 1.42 -14.84 -8.78
C ASP A 156 2.69 -14.49 -9.56
N GLY A 157 2.72 -13.34 -10.24
CA GLY A 157 3.84 -12.94 -11.08
C GLY A 157 4.11 -13.91 -12.24
N ILE A 158 5.26 -13.75 -12.89
CA ILE A 158 5.70 -14.62 -13.99
C ILE A 158 6.38 -15.87 -13.41
N ASP A 159 6.04 -17.05 -13.93
CA ASP A 159 6.65 -18.35 -13.55
C ASP A 159 6.50 -18.68 -12.04
N ASN A 160 5.39 -18.30 -11.41
CA ASN A 160 5.13 -18.43 -9.98
C ASN A 160 6.17 -17.70 -9.09
N ASN A 161 6.72 -16.62 -9.57
CA ASN A 161 7.51 -15.70 -8.79
C ASN A 161 6.58 -14.75 -8.01
N ILE A 162 7.15 -13.77 -7.29
CA ILE A 162 6.35 -12.78 -6.57
C ILE A 162 5.55 -11.93 -7.55
N GLY A 163 4.26 -11.70 -7.26
CA GLY A 163 3.42 -10.75 -8.01
C GLY A 163 3.87 -9.29 -7.83
N GLN A 164 2.94 -8.37 -8.02
CA GLN A 164 3.24 -6.94 -7.94
C GLN A 164 3.31 -6.43 -6.48
N TRP A 165 4.27 -6.96 -5.71
CA TRP A 165 4.44 -6.68 -4.29
C TRP A 165 4.54 -5.17 -3.95
N GLY A 166 5.07 -4.37 -4.87
CA GLY A 166 5.20 -2.92 -4.66
C GLY A 166 3.84 -2.21 -4.55
N LEU A 167 2.80 -2.72 -5.20
CA LEU A 167 1.44 -2.21 -5.05
C LEU A 167 0.89 -2.52 -3.64
N TRP A 168 1.20 -3.70 -3.11
CA TRP A 168 0.78 -4.04 -1.74
C TRP A 168 1.55 -3.23 -0.70
N ALA A 169 2.86 -3.07 -0.89
CA ALA A 169 3.71 -2.28 0.00
C ALA A 169 3.22 -0.83 0.16
N THR A 170 2.68 -0.26 -0.91
CA THR A 170 2.17 1.12 -0.94
C THR A 170 0.68 1.24 -0.60
N ASN A 171 0.05 0.17 -0.07
CA ASN A 171 -1.37 0.10 0.30
C ASN A 171 -2.34 0.40 -0.85
N MET A 172 -1.99 -0.02 -2.09
CA MET A 172 -2.81 0.29 -3.27
C MET A 172 -4.19 -0.37 -3.24
N GLU A 173 -4.34 -1.59 -2.73
CA GLU A 173 -5.67 -2.24 -2.65
C GLU A 173 -6.66 -1.39 -1.85
N LEU A 174 -6.23 -0.78 -0.75
CA LEU A 174 -7.05 0.15 0.03
C LEU A 174 -7.20 1.51 -0.67
N ALA A 175 -6.16 1.97 -1.35
CA ALA A 175 -6.18 3.22 -2.10
C ALA A 175 -7.19 3.19 -3.25
N TRP A 176 -7.28 2.07 -3.98
CA TRP A 176 -8.25 1.88 -5.08
C TRP A 176 -9.71 1.89 -4.62
N ASP A 177 -10.00 1.56 -3.37
CA ASP A 177 -11.34 1.76 -2.80
C ASP A 177 -11.74 3.24 -2.68
N LEU A 178 -10.76 4.14 -2.73
CA LEU A 178 -10.98 5.59 -2.65
C LEU A 178 -10.88 6.27 -4.02
N GLN A 179 -9.86 5.90 -4.81
CA GLN A 179 -9.57 6.47 -6.12
C GLN A 179 -8.83 5.46 -6.99
N GLN A 180 -9.34 5.16 -8.19
CA GLN A 180 -8.78 4.16 -9.11
C GLN A 180 -8.14 4.78 -10.35
N THR A 181 -8.66 5.90 -10.83
CA THR A 181 -8.32 6.50 -12.12
C THR A 181 -7.78 7.92 -11.96
N SER A 182 -7.04 8.40 -12.94
CA SER A 182 -6.56 9.78 -13.02
C SER A 182 -6.62 10.34 -14.44
N ASN A 183 -7.63 9.96 -15.21
CA ASN A 183 -7.77 10.33 -16.63
C ASN A 183 -8.08 11.81 -16.89
N SER A 184 -8.23 12.63 -15.86
CA SER A 184 -8.34 14.10 -15.99
C SER A 184 -6.97 14.79 -16.07
N TYR A 185 -5.89 14.07 -15.79
CA TYR A 185 -4.53 14.62 -15.69
C TYR A 185 -3.58 13.88 -16.62
N LEU A 186 -2.50 14.56 -17.03
CA LEU A 186 -1.50 14.04 -17.95
C LEU A 186 -0.17 13.83 -17.23
N VAL A 187 0.37 12.61 -17.32
CA VAL A 187 1.70 12.25 -16.82
C VAL A 187 2.65 12.14 -18.00
N ALA A 188 3.58 13.07 -18.13
CA ALA A 188 4.67 12.97 -19.10
C ALA A 188 5.77 12.04 -18.54
N VAL A 189 6.09 10.99 -19.28
CA VAL A 189 7.17 10.06 -18.97
C VAL A 189 8.36 10.39 -19.88
N LEU A 190 9.33 11.13 -19.34
CA LEU A 190 10.58 11.42 -20.01
C LEU A 190 11.50 10.21 -19.85
N ASP A 191 11.75 9.48 -20.92
CA ASP A 191 12.48 8.21 -20.84
C ASP A 191 13.02 7.75 -22.20
N SER A 192 13.31 6.46 -22.38
CA SER A 192 13.79 5.83 -23.62
C SER A 192 12.72 5.71 -24.71
N GLY A 193 11.49 6.08 -24.42
CA GLY A 193 10.33 5.92 -25.30
C GLY A 193 9.36 4.83 -24.82
N ILE A 194 8.59 4.29 -25.74
CA ILE A 194 7.50 3.34 -25.46
C ILE A 194 7.46 2.23 -26.51
N ILE A 195 7.06 1.02 -26.12
CA ILE A 195 6.67 -0.04 -27.07
C ILE A 195 5.25 0.31 -27.57
N PRO A 196 5.07 0.68 -28.87
CA PRO A 196 3.83 1.34 -29.32
C PRO A 196 2.66 0.44 -29.15
N ASP A 197 2.49 -0.68 -29.49
CA ASP A 197 1.25 -1.48 -29.46
C ASP A 197 1.18 -2.43 -28.25
N HIS A 198 1.73 -2.03 -27.10
CA HIS A 198 1.64 -2.84 -25.89
C HIS A 198 0.19 -2.96 -25.43
N GLU A 199 -0.33 -4.21 -25.38
CA GLU A 199 -1.74 -4.50 -25.10
C GLU A 199 -2.26 -3.95 -23.78
N ASP A 200 -1.36 -3.81 -22.80
CA ASP A 200 -1.66 -3.34 -21.44
C ASP A 200 -1.43 -1.82 -21.25
N LEU A 201 -1.14 -1.09 -22.33
CA LEU A 201 -0.88 0.37 -22.26
C LEU A 201 -1.69 1.19 -23.28
N THR A 202 -2.06 0.60 -24.40
CA THR A 202 -2.51 1.31 -25.62
C THR A 202 -3.60 2.37 -25.39
N THR A 203 -4.56 2.15 -24.50
CA THR A 203 -5.66 3.11 -24.26
C THR A 203 -5.30 4.20 -23.27
N ASN A 204 -4.24 4.03 -22.50
CA ASN A 204 -3.73 5.02 -21.56
C ASN A 204 -2.63 5.91 -22.17
N LEU A 205 -2.14 5.56 -23.36
CA LEU A 205 -1.15 6.36 -24.07
C LEU A 205 -1.80 7.48 -24.90
N VAL A 206 -1.27 8.69 -24.81
CA VAL A 206 -1.54 9.76 -25.75
C VAL A 206 -0.40 9.86 -26.77
N SER A 207 -0.57 10.67 -27.84
CA SER A 207 0.46 10.87 -28.85
C SER A 207 1.72 11.46 -28.22
N GLY A 208 2.84 10.76 -28.31
CA GLY A 208 4.12 11.18 -27.76
C GLY A 208 5.01 11.94 -28.73
N VAL A 209 6.26 12.15 -28.33
CA VAL A 209 7.28 12.92 -29.07
C VAL A 209 8.67 12.34 -28.83
N ASP A 210 9.56 12.49 -29.82
CA ASP A 210 10.97 12.10 -29.74
C ASP A 210 11.89 13.31 -29.91
N PHE A 211 12.77 13.53 -28.94
CA PHE A 211 13.82 14.55 -28.92
C PHE A 211 15.22 13.97 -29.08
N VAL A 212 15.37 12.65 -29.22
CA VAL A 212 16.66 12.02 -29.41
C VAL A 212 17.17 12.28 -30.82
N THR A 213 18.12 13.20 -30.94
CA THR A 213 18.64 13.66 -32.23
C THR A 213 19.62 12.70 -32.90
N VAL A 214 20.27 11.82 -32.13
CA VAL A 214 21.23 10.81 -32.63
C VAL A 214 21.12 9.55 -31.78
N ASP A 215 20.57 8.49 -32.33
CA ASP A 215 20.61 7.17 -31.70
C ASP A 215 21.98 6.48 -31.91
N ASN A 216 22.41 5.61 -31.00
CA ASN A 216 23.66 4.84 -31.10
C ASN A 216 23.64 3.77 -32.21
N THR A 217 22.67 3.78 -33.11
CA THR A 217 22.50 2.84 -34.22
C THR A 217 23.59 2.95 -35.31
N GLY A 218 24.61 3.79 -35.11
CA GLY A 218 25.73 3.99 -36.05
C GLY A 218 25.40 4.90 -37.23
N GLU A 219 24.35 5.69 -37.13
CA GLU A 219 23.97 6.69 -38.11
C GLU A 219 24.96 7.87 -38.05
N ASP A 220 25.24 8.47 -39.22
CA ASP A 220 26.16 9.61 -39.39
C ASP A 220 25.63 10.80 -38.58
N PRO A 221 26.45 11.48 -37.75
CA PRO A 221 26.05 12.72 -37.05
C PRO A 221 25.55 13.85 -38.00
N SER A 222 25.67 13.67 -39.30
CA SER A 222 25.05 14.55 -40.31
C SER A 222 23.57 14.28 -40.54
N ASP A 223 23.03 13.17 -40.04
CA ASP A 223 21.60 12.83 -40.11
C ASP A 223 20.86 13.37 -38.89
N TYR A 224 21.02 14.64 -38.59
CA TYR A 224 20.20 15.36 -37.61
C TYR A 224 18.72 15.17 -37.96
N LYS A 225 18.03 14.37 -37.16
CA LYS A 225 16.56 14.29 -37.23
C LYS A 225 16.00 15.43 -36.39
N PRO A 226 15.13 16.27 -36.97
CA PRO A 226 14.38 17.21 -36.14
C PRO A 226 13.44 16.40 -35.25
N THR A 227 13.03 16.97 -34.11
CA THR A 227 11.95 16.47 -33.28
C THR A 227 10.86 15.83 -34.10
N ASP A 228 10.53 14.59 -33.83
CA ASP A 228 9.41 13.92 -34.48
C ASP A 228 8.36 13.44 -33.45
N PHE A 229 7.27 12.89 -33.94
CA PHE A 229 6.15 12.45 -33.10
C PHE A 229 6.08 10.92 -33.01
N ASP A 230 7.20 10.24 -33.15
CA ASP A 230 7.33 8.79 -32.97
C ASP A 230 8.17 8.48 -31.74
N PRO A 231 7.55 8.34 -30.55
CA PRO A 231 8.23 8.04 -29.31
C PRO A 231 8.56 6.56 -29.16
N SER A 232 8.55 5.77 -30.22
CA SER A 232 8.81 4.34 -30.18
C SER A 232 10.23 4.07 -29.67
N ASP A 233 10.35 3.12 -28.75
CA ASP A 233 11.62 2.74 -28.14
C ASP A 233 12.34 1.70 -29.01
N PRO A 234 13.47 2.02 -29.61
CA PRO A 234 14.23 1.09 -30.45
C PRO A 234 15.11 0.13 -29.65
N THR A 235 15.03 0.12 -28.32
CA THR A 235 15.90 -0.69 -27.46
C THR A 235 15.70 -2.18 -27.74
N THR A 236 16.81 -2.89 -27.92
CA THR A 236 16.81 -4.33 -28.21
C THR A 236 16.76 -5.17 -26.92
N GLU A 237 16.45 -6.45 -27.05
CA GLU A 237 16.47 -7.37 -25.91
C GLU A 237 17.86 -7.44 -25.23
N SER A 238 18.94 -7.35 -26.01
CA SER A 238 20.31 -7.36 -25.48
C SER A 238 20.72 -6.08 -24.75
N GLU A 239 19.94 -5.01 -24.90
CA GLU A 239 20.07 -3.72 -24.21
C GLU A 239 19.09 -3.58 -23.04
N ASN A 240 18.55 -4.68 -22.52
CA ASN A 240 17.57 -4.78 -21.43
C ASN A 240 16.13 -4.36 -21.78
N GLY A 241 15.81 -4.17 -23.07
CA GLY A 241 14.48 -3.79 -23.52
C GLY A 241 14.06 -2.36 -23.13
N SER A 242 12.78 -2.07 -23.27
CA SER A 242 12.24 -0.72 -23.12
C SER A 242 12.04 -0.34 -21.65
N HIS A 243 12.90 0.54 -21.15
CA HIS A 243 12.82 1.09 -19.79
C HIS A 243 11.58 2.00 -19.63
N GLY A 244 11.31 2.89 -20.57
CA GLY A 244 10.17 3.80 -20.51
C GLY A 244 8.82 3.07 -20.55
N THR A 245 8.75 1.91 -21.25
CA THR A 245 7.57 1.04 -21.22
C THR A 245 7.34 0.47 -19.82
N HIS A 246 8.40 0.04 -19.14
CA HIS A 246 8.32 -0.51 -17.80
C HIS A 246 7.84 0.53 -16.78
N VAL A 247 8.41 1.73 -16.82
CA VAL A 247 8.03 2.89 -16.00
C VAL A 247 6.56 3.27 -16.24
N SER A 248 6.14 3.34 -17.51
CA SER A 248 4.76 3.67 -17.89
C SER A 248 3.75 2.66 -17.34
N GLY A 249 4.09 1.37 -17.33
CA GLY A 249 3.21 0.34 -16.80
C GLY A 249 2.99 0.44 -15.29
N ILE A 250 4.01 0.82 -14.51
CA ILE A 250 3.85 1.07 -13.07
C ILE A 250 2.88 2.25 -12.85
N ILE A 251 3.03 3.33 -13.62
CA ILE A 251 2.16 4.51 -13.51
C ILE A 251 0.72 4.15 -13.87
N GLY A 252 0.51 3.40 -14.98
CA GLY A 252 -0.82 3.19 -15.48
C GLY A 252 -0.92 2.11 -16.56
N ALA A 253 -0.52 0.87 -16.27
CA ALA A 253 -0.99 -0.27 -17.04
C ALA A 253 -2.51 -0.39 -16.91
N LEU A 254 -3.17 -0.85 -17.98
CA LEU A 254 -4.61 -1.08 -17.99
C LEU A 254 -4.97 -2.15 -16.97
N THR A 255 -5.74 -1.77 -15.98
CA THR A 255 -6.02 -2.62 -14.82
C THR A 255 -7.44 -3.21 -14.88
N ASP A 256 -7.64 -4.39 -14.27
CA ASP A 256 -8.91 -5.15 -14.27
C ASP A 256 -9.36 -5.60 -15.66
N ASN A 257 -8.37 -5.92 -16.54
CA ASN A 257 -8.58 -6.28 -17.94
C ASN A 257 -8.36 -7.79 -18.24
N ASN A 258 -8.03 -8.61 -17.23
CA ASN A 258 -7.64 -10.03 -17.29
C ASN A 258 -6.34 -10.29 -18.06
N LEU A 259 -5.47 -9.30 -18.21
CA LEU A 259 -4.18 -9.40 -18.88
C LEU A 259 -3.08 -8.87 -17.96
N GLY A 260 -1.86 -9.27 -18.18
CA GLY A 260 -0.63 -8.68 -17.70
C GLY A 260 -0.61 -8.23 -16.25
N VAL A 261 -0.45 -6.93 -16.06
CA VAL A 261 -0.14 -6.28 -14.78
C VAL A 261 -1.10 -5.13 -14.46
N ALA A 262 -1.29 -4.83 -13.20
CA ALA A 262 -2.00 -3.64 -12.75
C ALA A 262 -1.08 -2.41 -12.70
N GLY A 263 -1.55 -1.26 -13.17
CA GLY A 263 -0.95 0.03 -12.91
C GLY A 263 -1.49 0.66 -11.63
N ILE A 264 -0.78 1.64 -11.06
CA ILE A 264 -1.28 2.44 -9.93
C ILE A 264 -2.60 3.10 -10.29
N ASN A 265 -2.71 3.61 -11.50
CA ASN A 265 -3.93 4.18 -12.07
C ASN A 265 -4.54 3.18 -13.06
N TRP A 266 -5.78 2.79 -12.85
CA TRP A 266 -6.49 1.86 -13.75
C TRP A 266 -6.73 2.46 -15.14
N GLU A 267 -7.04 3.75 -15.17
CA GLU A 267 -7.11 4.58 -16.37
C GLU A 267 -6.39 5.90 -16.10
N THR A 268 -5.51 6.32 -17.00
CA THR A 268 -4.76 7.57 -16.92
C THR A 268 -4.33 8.03 -18.30
N ASN A 269 -3.80 9.25 -18.43
CA ASN A 269 -3.20 9.72 -19.67
C ASN A 269 -1.67 9.74 -19.48
N ILE A 270 -0.95 8.94 -20.26
CA ILE A 270 0.52 8.90 -20.27
C ILE A 270 1.00 9.50 -21.59
N LEU A 271 1.86 10.51 -21.49
CA LEU A 271 2.56 11.11 -22.62
C LEU A 271 3.99 10.54 -22.69
N PRO A 272 4.30 9.66 -23.63
CA PRO A 272 5.68 9.24 -23.85
C PRO A 272 6.49 10.37 -24.46
N VAL A 273 7.56 10.77 -23.77
CA VAL A 273 8.51 11.80 -24.24
C VAL A 273 9.89 11.15 -24.31
N ARG A 274 10.33 10.78 -25.49
CA ARG A 274 11.62 10.13 -25.66
C ARG A 274 12.74 11.16 -25.58
N VAL A 275 13.60 11.03 -24.57
CA VAL A 275 14.78 11.88 -24.30
C VAL A 275 16.04 11.05 -24.05
N LEU A 276 15.89 9.72 -23.92
CA LEU A 276 16.99 8.78 -23.74
C LEU A 276 17.13 7.91 -24.99
N LYS A 277 18.39 7.61 -25.33
CA LYS A 277 18.76 6.70 -26.40
C LYS A 277 18.53 5.24 -26.00
N SER A 278 18.72 4.31 -26.94
CA SER A 278 18.64 2.87 -26.70
C SER A 278 19.64 2.37 -25.64
N ASP A 279 20.79 3.05 -25.45
CA ASP A 279 21.75 2.76 -24.38
C ASP A 279 21.37 3.40 -23.03
N GLN A 280 20.15 3.95 -22.92
CA GLN A 280 19.59 4.62 -21.75
C GLN A 280 20.35 5.90 -21.33
N THR A 281 21.11 6.51 -22.23
CA THR A 281 21.77 7.80 -22.00
C THR A 281 21.01 8.94 -22.69
N GLY A 282 20.93 10.10 -22.04
CA GLY A 282 20.31 11.30 -22.56
C GLY A 282 21.19 12.54 -22.39
N SER A 283 21.11 13.49 -23.30
CA SER A 283 21.76 14.77 -23.11
C SER A 283 20.90 15.71 -22.26
N HIS A 284 21.53 16.58 -21.47
CA HIS A 284 20.80 17.60 -20.71
C HIS A 284 20.00 18.55 -21.62
N TYR A 285 20.39 18.67 -22.88
CA TYR A 285 19.66 19.48 -23.87
C TYR A 285 18.36 18.81 -24.28
N ASP A 286 18.40 17.54 -24.69
CA ASP A 286 17.22 16.77 -25.11
C ASP A 286 16.23 16.62 -23.94
N ILE A 287 16.74 16.38 -22.73
CA ILE A 287 15.93 16.33 -21.50
C ILE A 287 15.25 17.69 -21.23
N ALA A 288 16.00 18.81 -21.33
CA ALA A 288 15.42 20.14 -21.14
C ALA A 288 14.34 20.45 -22.20
N GLU A 289 14.58 20.07 -23.47
CA GLU A 289 13.61 20.22 -24.55
C GLU A 289 12.33 19.43 -24.27
N GLY A 290 12.46 18.18 -23.78
CA GLY A 290 11.34 17.35 -23.33
C GLY A 290 10.56 17.98 -22.17
N ILE A 291 11.24 18.60 -21.19
CA ILE A 291 10.60 19.31 -20.07
C ILE A 291 9.78 20.50 -20.61
N TYR A 292 10.39 21.38 -21.44
CA TYR A 292 9.67 22.53 -22.00
C TYR A 292 8.46 22.11 -22.82
N TYR A 293 8.60 21.08 -23.67
CA TYR A 293 7.49 20.54 -24.45
C TYR A 293 6.35 20.03 -23.56
N SER A 294 6.70 19.32 -22.51
CA SER A 294 5.70 18.77 -21.57
C SER A 294 4.90 19.87 -20.87
N VAL A 295 5.52 21.01 -20.58
CA VAL A 295 4.87 22.16 -19.96
C VAL A 295 4.07 22.99 -20.98
N ASP A 296 4.69 23.40 -22.08
CA ASP A 296 4.12 24.42 -22.97
C ASP A 296 3.11 23.84 -23.97
N GLU A 297 3.45 22.71 -24.59
CA GLU A 297 2.67 22.15 -25.69
C GLU A 297 1.66 21.11 -25.19
N SER A 298 2.06 20.27 -24.24
CA SER A 298 1.23 19.18 -23.74
C SER A 298 0.48 19.51 -22.46
N GLN A 299 0.91 20.54 -21.73
CA GLN A 299 0.32 20.98 -20.46
C GLN A 299 0.23 19.82 -19.44
N ALA A 300 1.31 19.04 -19.34
CA ALA A 300 1.37 17.92 -18.39
C ALA A 300 1.43 18.44 -16.94
N GLU A 301 0.58 17.88 -16.10
CA GLU A 301 0.59 18.20 -14.67
C GLU A 301 1.71 17.51 -13.91
N ILE A 302 2.19 16.38 -14.41
CA ILE A 302 3.26 15.59 -13.79
C ILE A 302 4.31 15.25 -14.84
N ILE A 303 5.58 15.41 -14.48
CA ILE A 303 6.73 14.93 -15.25
C ILE A 303 7.47 13.87 -14.42
N ASN A 304 7.50 12.64 -14.94
CA ASN A 304 8.30 11.54 -14.41
C ASN A 304 9.66 11.50 -15.08
N MET A 305 10.73 11.53 -14.28
CA MET A 305 12.14 11.47 -14.74
C MET A 305 12.84 10.31 -14.05
N SER A 306 12.66 9.10 -14.59
CA SER A 306 13.23 7.85 -14.06
C SER A 306 14.70 7.68 -14.44
N PHE A 307 15.48 8.75 -14.40
CA PHE A 307 16.91 8.81 -14.72
C PHE A 307 17.62 9.86 -13.85
N GLY A 308 18.94 9.84 -13.88
CA GLY A 308 19.74 10.87 -13.24
C GLY A 308 21.21 10.80 -13.60
N GLY A 309 21.93 11.89 -13.29
CA GLY A 309 23.36 12.01 -13.50
C GLY A 309 24.04 12.81 -12.37
N GLU A 310 25.35 12.60 -12.18
CA GLU A 310 26.13 13.24 -11.11
C GLU A 310 26.30 14.76 -11.31
N SER A 311 26.11 15.24 -12.55
CA SER A 311 26.46 16.61 -12.91
C SER A 311 25.23 17.52 -12.97
N SER A 312 25.23 18.60 -12.20
CA SER A 312 24.30 19.70 -12.40
C SER A 312 24.64 20.48 -13.67
N SER A 313 23.65 21.07 -14.33
CA SER A 313 23.88 22.03 -15.41
C SER A 313 22.79 23.13 -15.39
N ASN A 314 23.17 24.33 -15.80
CA ASN A 314 22.21 25.44 -15.90
C ASN A 314 21.10 25.15 -16.91
N THR A 315 21.37 24.40 -17.98
CA THR A 315 20.36 24.05 -18.98
C THR A 315 19.26 23.21 -18.37
N LEU A 316 19.63 22.15 -17.63
CA LEU A 316 18.68 21.27 -16.99
C LEU A 316 17.95 21.96 -15.82
N HIS A 317 18.72 22.70 -14.97
CA HIS A 317 18.12 23.39 -13.84
C HIS A 317 17.11 24.46 -14.26
N ASN A 318 17.44 25.28 -15.29
CA ASN A 318 16.49 26.29 -15.78
C ASN A 318 15.20 25.67 -16.35
N ALA A 319 15.27 24.49 -16.99
CA ALA A 319 14.09 23.79 -17.45
C ALA A 319 13.23 23.25 -16.28
N VAL A 320 13.89 22.72 -15.25
CA VAL A 320 13.26 22.25 -14.02
C VAL A 320 12.61 23.42 -13.28
N GLU A 321 13.31 24.53 -13.06
CA GLU A 321 12.77 25.74 -12.45
C GLU A 321 11.57 26.29 -13.24
N TYR A 322 11.66 26.31 -14.57
CA TYR A 322 10.57 26.72 -15.43
C TYR A 322 9.30 25.85 -15.24
N ALA A 323 9.45 24.52 -15.22
CA ALA A 323 8.32 23.61 -15.01
C ALA A 323 7.68 23.82 -13.63
N TYR A 324 8.51 23.97 -12.58
CA TYR A 324 8.06 24.26 -11.23
C TYR A 324 7.28 25.58 -11.14
N GLU A 325 7.80 26.67 -11.74
CA GLU A 325 7.12 27.98 -11.76
C GLU A 325 5.76 27.93 -12.50
N ASN A 326 5.60 27.00 -13.46
CA ASN A 326 4.34 26.77 -14.16
C ASN A 326 3.40 25.78 -13.43
N GLY A 327 3.80 25.29 -12.27
CA GLY A 327 2.98 24.42 -11.41
C GLY A 327 2.99 22.95 -11.79
N THR A 328 3.92 22.52 -12.65
CA THR A 328 4.12 21.12 -13.00
C THR A 328 4.87 20.39 -11.89
N ILE A 329 4.38 19.23 -11.48
CA ILE A 329 4.98 18.37 -10.45
C ILE A 329 6.06 17.52 -11.10
N MET A 330 7.29 17.66 -10.64
CA MET A 330 8.42 16.90 -11.16
C MET A 330 8.91 15.88 -10.15
N ILE A 331 9.06 14.65 -10.59
CA ILE A 331 9.42 13.51 -9.77
C ILE A 331 10.62 12.82 -10.41
N ALA A 332 11.70 12.64 -9.65
CA ALA A 332 12.97 12.17 -10.21
C ALA A 332 13.65 11.12 -9.34
N ALA A 333 14.36 10.21 -10.02
CA ALA A 333 15.10 9.11 -9.41
C ALA A 333 16.41 9.60 -8.76
N SER A 334 16.68 9.14 -7.52
CA SER A 334 17.89 9.52 -6.78
C SER A 334 19.21 8.99 -7.39
N GLY A 335 19.13 7.92 -8.19
CA GLY A 335 20.29 7.23 -8.79
C GLY A 335 20.55 5.86 -8.18
N ASN A 336 21.34 5.03 -8.89
CA ASN A 336 21.53 3.61 -8.61
C ASN A 336 23.00 3.23 -8.36
N SER A 337 23.75 4.09 -7.67
CA SER A 337 25.18 3.88 -7.38
C SER A 337 25.47 3.47 -5.93
N GLY A 338 24.45 3.47 -5.04
CA GLY A 338 24.59 3.15 -3.62
C GLY A 338 25.50 4.13 -2.85
N VAL A 339 25.45 5.42 -3.20
CA VAL A 339 26.34 6.43 -2.64
C VAL A 339 25.56 7.58 -1.98
N ASP A 340 26.24 8.25 -1.04
CA ASP A 340 25.78 9.49 -0.39
C ASP A 340 25.90 10.68 -1.36
N SER A 341 25.09 10.67 -2.39
CA SER A 341 25.02 11.72 -3.42
C SER A 341 23.79 11.51 -4.30
N VAL A 342 22.78 12.32 -4.14
CA VAL A 342 21.60 12.29 -5.00
C VAL A 342 21.92 12.87 -6.38
N HIS A 343 21.50 12.17 -7.44
CA HIS A 343 21.72 12.60 -8.82
C HIS A 343 20.75 13.72 -9.23
N TYR A 344 21.14 14.49 -10.25
CA TYR A 344 20.29 15.49 -10.89
C TYR A 344 19.46 14.84 -12.01
N PRO A 345 18.17 15.20 -12.15
CA PRO A 345 17.50 16.37 -11.55
C PRO A 345 16.93 16.16 -10.13
N ALA A 346 16.95 14.95 -9.54
CA ALA A 346 16.38 14.72 -8.21
C ALA A 346 17.00 15.62 -7.11
N ALA A 347 18.28 15.98 -7.23
CA ALA A 347 18.94 16.86 -6.27
C ALA A 347 18.55 18.35 -6.38
N TYR A 348 17.68 18.75 -7.31
CA TYR A 348 17.14 20.10 -7.32
C TYR A 348 15.95 20.22 -6.36
N GLU A 349 15.86 21.36 -5.65
CA GLU A 349 14.81 21.61 -4.63
C GLU A 349 13.39 21.57 -5.23
N GLU A 350 13.26 21.90 -6.51
CA GLU A 350 12.02 21.95 -7.26
C GLU A 350 11.45 20.56 -7.59
N THR A 351 12.22 19.50 -7.42
CA THR A 351 11.80 18.13 -7.70
C THR A 351 11.35 17.39 -6.43
N ILE A 352 10.67 16.29 -6.62
CA ILE A 352 10.44 15.27 -5.59
C ILE A 352 11.49 14.18 -5.81
N ALA A 353 12.46 14.09 -4.90
CA ALA A 353 13.56 13.13 -4.96
C ALA A 353 13.15 11.78 -4.39
N VAL A 354 13.24 10.71 -5.20
CA VAL A 354 12.76 9.38 -4.83
C VAL A 354 13.90 8.38 -4.74
N GLY A 355 14.10 7.82 -3.53
CA GLY A 355 14.96 6.66 -3.28
C GLY A 355 14.22 5.33 -3.41
N SER A 356 14.94 4.22 -3.26
CA SER A 356 14.42 2.87 -3.50
C SER A 356 14.50 1.97 -2.28
N ILE A 357 13.44 1.19 -2.06
CA ILE A 357 13.42 0.10 -1.07
C ILE A 357 13.23 -1.26 -1.73
N GLU A 358 13.71 -2.29 -1.03
CA GLU A 358 13.46 -3.70 -1.29
C GLU A 358 12.12 -4.15 -0.68
N ASN A 359 11.73 -5.40 -0.96
CA ASN A 359 10.44 -5.94 -0.53
C ASN A 359 10.30 -6.16 1.00
N LYS A 360 11.32 -5.89 1.78
CA LYS A 360 11.30 -5.94 3.26
C LYS A 360 11.38 -4.55 3.90
N ASN A 361 11.23 -3.51 3.11
CA ASN A 361 11.39 -2.10 3.49
C ASN A 361 12.84 -1.69 3.81
N ASP A 362 13.81 -2.55 3.55
CA ASP A 362 15.22 -2.16 3.62
C ASP A 362 15.56 -1.21 2.47
N LEU A 363 16.46 -0.25 2.71
CA LEU A 363 17.00 0.58 1.63
C LEU A 363 17.70 -0.33 0.61
N ALA A 364 17.36 -0.18 -0.67
CA ALA A 364 18.02 -0.98 -1.70
C ALA A 364 19.51 -0.65 -1.78
N ASP A 365 20.36 -1.67 -1.83
CA ASP A 365 21.82 -1.52 -1.83
C ASP A 365 22.34 -0.59 -2.94
N TYR A 366 21.61 -0.49 -4.04
CA TYR A 366 21.95 0.39 -5.15
C TYR A 366 21.42 1.82 -4.97
N SER A 367 20.41 2.06 -4.11
CA SER A 367 19.80 3.38 -4.00
C SER A 367 20.79 4.43 -3.55
N ASN A 368 20.89 5.54 -4.30
CA ASN A 368 21.57 6.72 -3.79
C ASN A 368 20.75 7.32 -2.64
N TYR A 369 21.44 7.91 -1.68
CA TYR A 369 20.88 8.52 -0.50
C TYR A 369 21.51 9.88 -0.22
N GLY A 370 20.91 10.68 0.66
CA GLY A 370 21.40 12.03 1.01
C GLY A 370 20.26 12.93 1.50
N ALA A 371 20.62 14.11 1.94
CA ALA A 371 19.70 15.09 2.54
C ALA A 371 18.58 15.55 1.59
N GLU A 372 18.79 15.41 0.28
CA GLU A 372 17.84 15.79 -0.77
C GLU A 372 16.70 14.79 -0.93
N ILE A 373 16.84 13.54 -0.44
CA ILE A 373 15.77 12.53 -0.55
C ILE A 373 14.51 13.05 0.14
N ASP A 374 13.39 13.04 -0.58
CA ASP A 374 12.09 13.40 -0.02
C ASP A 374 11.38 12.17 0.57
N LEU A 375 11.34 11.06 -0.18
CA LEU A 375 10.75 9.81 0.25
C LEU A 375 11.32 8.62 -0.55
N VAL A 376 11.00 7.41 -0.10
CA VAL A 376 11.34 6.18 -0.84
C VAL A 376 10.07 5.46 -1.30
N ALA A 377 10.22 4.61 -2.32
CA ALA A 377 9.15 3.76 -2.81
C ALA A 377 9.71 2.39 -3.27
N PRO A 378 8.87 1.39 -3.56
CA PRO A 378 9.32 0.09 -4.04
C PRO A 378 10.12 0.19 -5.33
N GLY A 379 11.36 -0.32 -5.31
CA GLY A 379 12.22 -0.40 -6.49
C GLY A 379 12.82 -1.80 -6.69
N GLY A 380 12.72 -2.64 -5.66
CA GLY A 380 13.13 -4.04 -5.73
C GLY A 380 14.63 -4.29 -5.58
N ASP A 381 15.00 -5.55 -5.68
CA ASP A 381 16.37 -6.06 -5.65
C ASP A 381 16.61 -7.05 -6.80
N ASP A 382 17.81 -7.63 -6.88
CA ASP A 382 18.18 -8.62 -7.91
C ASP A 382 17.33 -9.91 -7.86
N THR A 383 16.65 -10.17 -6.75
CA THR A 383 15.86 -11.39 -6.53
C THR A 383 14.36 -11.15 -6.60
N LYS A 384 13.91 -9.95 -6.27
CA LYS A 384 12.52 -9.51 -6.19
C LYS A 384 12.36 -8.12 -6.77
N GLY A 385 12.51 -8.04 -8.08
CA GLY A 385 12.30 -6.82 -8.85
C GLY A 385 10.82 -6.38 -8.87
N ILE A 386 10.58 -5.27 -9.48
CA ILE A 386 9.24 -4.73 -9.76
C ILE A 386 8.77 -5.28 -11.09
N LEU A 387 7.61 -5.92 -11.09
CA LEU A 387 6.98 -6.46 -12.29
C LEU A 387 6.13 -5.40 -12.99
N SER A 388 6.36 -5.18 -14.28
CA SER A 388 5.60 -4.24 -15.09
C SER A 388 5.59 -4.63 -16.57
N THR A 389 4.93 -3.83 -17.39
CA THR A 389 4.98 -3.93 -18.86
C THR A 389 6.41 -3.76 -19.36
N TRP A 390 6.73 -4.44 -20.44
CA TRP A 390 8.07 -4.44 -21.00
C TRP A 390 8.01 -4.77 -22.49
N GLY A 391 9.11 -4.69 -23.16
CA GLY A 391 9.23 -5.12 -24.54
C GLY A 391 10.56 -4.73 -25.15
N TYR A 392 10.76 -5.12 -26.40
CA TYR A 392 11.97 -4.82 -27.13
C TYR A 392 11.73 -4.75 -28.64
N TYR A 393 12.65 -4.12 -29.36
CA TYR A 393 12.68 -4.09 -30.81
C TYR A 393 13.67 -5.13 -31.34
N ASP A 394 13.25 -6.03 -32.24
CA ASP A 394 14.12 -7.10 -32.79
C ASP A 394 14.80 -6.73 -34.12
N GLY A 395 14.69 -5.47 -34.53
CA GLY A 395 15.20 -4.95 -35.80
C GLY A 395 14.14 -4.99 -36.93
N ALA A 396 12.96 -5.54 -36.68
CA ALA A 396 11.86 -5.64 -37.64
C ALA A 396 10.48 -5.33 -37.03
N SER A 397 10.27 -5.68 -35.77
CA SER A 397 9.01 -5.52 -35.05
C SER A 397 9.25 -5.24 -33.57
N TYR A 398 8.26 -4.63 -32.93
CA TYR A 398 8.18 -4.49 -31.49
C TYR A 398 7.59 -5.78 -30.88
N ASN A 399 8.17 -6.23 -29.78
CA ASN A 399 7.77 -7.44 -29.08
C ASN A 399 7.34 -7.06 -27.66
N PRO A 400 6.03 -6.79 -27.43
CA PRO A 400 5.52 -6.46 -26.11
C PRO A 400 5.57 -7.68 -25.18
N GLY A 401 5.74 -7.44 -23.88
CA GLY A 401 5.81 -8.44 -22.83
C GLY A 401 5.82 -7.84 -21.44
N TYR A 402 6.29 -8.59 -20.46
CA TYR A 402 6.36 -8.20 -19.06
C TYR A 402 7.67 -8.67 -18.47
N ALA A 403 8.26 -7.85 -17.58
CA ALA A 403 9.53 -8.19 -16.95
C ALA A 403 9.66 -7.63 -15.55
N TYR A 404 10.57 -8.22 -14.77
CA TYR A 404 11.03 -7.65 -13.50
C TYR A 404 12.22 -6.74 -13.76
N MET A 405 12.17 -5.53 -13.21
CA MET A 405 13.29 -4.61 -13.18
C MET A 405 13.49 -4.06 -11.77
N SER A 406 14.72 -3.60 -11.46
CA SER A 406 15.04 -2.99 -10.16
C SER A 406 15.76 -1.69 -10.36
N GLY A 407 15.42 -0.69 -9.55
CA GLY A 407 16.03 0.64 -9.62
C GLY A 407 15.16 1.74 -9.01
N THR A 408 15.79 2.86 -8.69
CA THR A 408 15.09 4.09 -8.28
C THR A 408 14.15 4.62 -9.37
N SER A 409 14.32 4.18 -10.61
CA SER A 409 13.41 4.41 -11.73
C SER A 409 12.00 3.88 -11.46
N MET A 410 11.89 2.65 -10.94
CA MET A 410 10.63 2.01 -10.61
C MET A 410 9.96 2.73 -9.43
N SER A 411 10.76 3.08 -8.41
CA SER A 411 10.30 3.87 -7.27
C SER A 411 9.71 5.22 -7.67
N THR A 412 10.36 5.91 -8.60
CA THR A 412 9.90 7.20 -9.16
C THR A 412 8.54 7.06 -9.85
N ALA A 413 8.34 5.97 -10.59
CA ALA A 413 7.06 5.67 -11.24
C ALA A 413 5.91 5.46 -10.23
N TYR A 414 6.17 4.77 -9.10
CA TYR A 414 5.19 4.66 -8.01
C TYR A 414 4.77 6.02 -7.48
N VAL A 415 5.72 6.92 -7.25
CA VAL A 415 5.40 8.26 -6.73
C VAL A 415 4.64 9.09 -7.77
N SER A 416 4.99 8.97 -9.05
CA SER A 416 4.31 9.66 -10.16
C SER A 416 2.86 9.20 -10.32
N GLY A 417 2.62 7.89 -10.26
CA GLY A 417 1.28 7.32 -10.28
C GLY A 417 0.43 7.77 -9.09
N ALA A 418 1.02 7.77 -7.88
CA ALA A 418 0.36 8.26 -6.67
C ALA A 418 0.02 9.76 -6.74
N ALA A 419 0.91 10.59 -7.28
CA ALA A 419 0.65 12.01 -7.49
C ALA A 419 -0.55 12.24 -8.43
N ALA A 420 -0.69 11.43 -9.49
CA ALA A 420 -1.84 11.50 -10.39
C ALA A 420 -3.16 11.16 -9.69
N LEU A 421 -3.20 10.10 -8.87
CA LEU A 421 -4.39 9.77 -8.06
C LEU A 421 -4.74 10.88 -7.07
N LEU A 422 -3.74 11.50 -6.44
CA LEU A 422 -3.95 12.61 -5.51
C LEU A 422 -4.54 13.84 -6.20
N LEU A 423 -4.07 14.20 -7.39
CA LEU A 423 -4.66 15.26 -8.20
C LEU A 423 -6.12 14.97 -8.51
N GLU A 424 -6.43 13.76 -8.98
CA GLU A 424 -7.81 13.35 -9.30
C GLU A 424 -8.71 13.35 -8.07
N SER A 425 -8.17 13.04 -6.88
CA SER A 425 -8.89 13.14 -5.60
C SER A 425 -9.14 14.58 -5.15
N GLY A 426 -8.59 15.57 -5.87
CA GLY A 426 -8.78 17.00 -5.62
C GLY A 426 -7.69 17.64 -4.75
N VAL A 427 -6.55 17.00 -4.53
CA VAL A 427 -5.38 17.65 -3.93
C VAL A 427 -4.79 18.63 -4.93
N SER A 428 -4.54 19.87 -4.52
CA SER A 428 -3.96 20.86 -5.43
C SER A 428 -2.50 20.55 -5.77
N PRO A 429 -2.00 20.89 -6.98
CA PRO A 429 -0.62 20.62 -7.40
C PRO A 429 0.43 21.05 -6.37
N ASN A 430 0.30 22.26 -5.83
CA ASN A 430 1.22 22.82 -4.84
C ASN A 430 1.26 22.05 -3.50
N ASN A 431 0.31 21.16 -3.24
CA ASN A 431 0.23 20.41 -1.99
C ASN A 431 0.60 18.92 -2.19
N ILE A 432 0.93 18.50 -3.40
CA ILE A 432 1.22 17.08 -3.69
C ILE A 432 2.48 16.63 -2.94
N LYS A 433 3.59 17.37 -3.05
CA LYS A 433 4.84 17.06 -2.32
C LYS A 433 4.58 16.96 -0.81
N ASP A 434 3.96 17.99 -0.23
CA ASP A 434 3.65 18.01 1.22
C ASP A 434 2.73 16.85 1.63
N ARG A 435 1.76 16.49 0.80
CA ARG A 435 0.85 15.38 1.06
C ARG A 435 1.60 14.05 1.08
N LEU A 436 2.42 13.77 0.07
CA LEU A 436 3.20 12.54 -0.04
C LEU A 436 4.15 12.39 1.15
N ILE A 437 4.94 13.42 1.47
CA ILE A 437 5.93 13.35 2.55
C ILE A 437 5.31 13.33 3.96
N SER A 438 4.21 14.06 4.18
CA SER A 438 3.58 14.11 5.51
C SER A 438 2.84 12.83 5.88
N THR A 439 2.45 12.01 4.89
CA THR A 439 1.72 10.76 5.08
C THR A 439 2.57 9.53 4.82
N ALA A 440 3.83 9.70 4.43
CA ALA A 440 4.78 8.62 4.25
C ALA A 440 4.92 7.77 5.54
N PHE A 441 5.07 6.47 5.38
CA PHE A 441 5.35 5.56 6.47
C PHE A 441 6.82 5.69 6.89
N ASP A 442 7.06 6.20 8.09
CA ASP A 442 8.39 6.51 8.62
C ASP A 442 9.25 5.22 8.71
N LEU A 443 10.41 5.24 8.09
CA LEU A 443 11.40 4.16 8.10
C LEU A 443 12.76 4.73 8.54
N GLY A 444 13.59 3.87 9.13
CA GLY A 444 14.92 4.26 9.59
C GLY A 444 14.88 5.14 10.84
N ILE A 445 15.67 6.20 10.88
CA ILE A 445 15.71 7.13 12.01
C ILE A 445 14.43 7.99 12.03
N PRO A 446 13.74 8.13 13.17
CA PRO A 446 12.48 8.86 13.24
C PRO A 446 12.51 10.25 12.61
N ASN A 447 11.50 10.57 11.82
CA ASN A 447 11.37 11.74 10.96
C ASN A 447 12.28 11.66 9.71
N LYS A 448 12.57 12.81 9.06
CA LYS A 448 13.40 12.82 7.87
C LYS A 448 14.82 12.40 8.17
N ASP A 449 15.32 11.40 7.44
CA ASP A 449 16.72 10.97 7.43
C ASP A 449 17.28 10.89 6.00
N ASP A 450 18.60 10.71 5.89
CA ASP A 450 19.29 10.75 4.58
C ASP A 450 19.06 9.47 3.74
N ASN A 451 18.60 8.36 4.35
CA ASN A 451 18.37 7.08 3.66
C ASN A 451 16.95 6.99 3.09
N TYR A 452 15.96 7.33 3.91
CA TYR A 452 14.55 7.12 3.61
C TYR A 452 13.77 8.43 3.36
N GLY A 453 14.43 9.59 3.47
CA GLY A 453 13.72 10.86 3.45
C GLY A 453 12.68 10.96 4.56
N HIS A 454 11.42 11.18 4.21
CA HIS A 454 10.30 11.17 5.16
C HIS A 454 9.68 9.78 5.37
N GLY A 455 10.23 8.74 4.73
CA GLY A 455 9.76 7.36 4.80
C GLY A 455 9.23 6.82 3.48
N MET A 456 8.58 5.67 3.53
CA MET A 456 8.01 4.97 2.36
C MET A 456 6.67 5.56 1.94
N LEU A 457 6.45 5.65 0.63
CA LEU A 457 5.18 6.00 0.02
C LEU A 457 4.04 5.13 0.55
N ASP A 458 2.99 5.77 1.06
CA ASP A 458 1.71 5.14 1.43
C ASP A 458 0.57 5.86 0.72
N VAL A 459 0.06 5.27 -0.37
CA VAL A 459 -0.94 5.92 -1.23
C VAL A 459 -2.29 6.03 -0.54
N TYR A 460 -2.67 5.02 0.24
CA TYR A 460 -3.91 5.08 1.02
C TYR A 460 -3.88 6.20 2.07
N ALA A 461 -2.82 6.29 2.85
CA ALA A 461 -2.62 7.36 3.83
C ALA A 461 -2.61 8.74 3.15
N ALA A 462 -1.98 8.86 1.98
CA ALA A 462 -1.95 10.10 1.21
C ALA A 462 -3.35 10.52 0.71
N LEU A 463 -4.16 9.61 0.20
CA LEU A 463 -5.54 9.88 -0.19
C LEU A 463 -6.42 10.26 1.01
N LYS A 464 -6.23 9.62 2.16
CA LYS A 464 -6.94 9.91 3.40
C LYS A 464 -6.47 11.21 4.07
N ASN A 465 -5.26 11.66 3.82
CA ASN A 465 -4.56 12.69 4.59
C ASN A 465 -4.39 12.29 6.09
N GLU A 466 -4.11 11.04 6.32
CA GLU A 466 -3.93 10.47 7.65
C GLU A 466 -2.67 9.59 7.64
N LYS A 467 -1.75 9.77 8.58
CA LYS A 467 -0.53 8.95 8.65
C LYS A 467 -0.89 7.56 9.15
N THR A 468 -0.39 6.52 8.49
CA THR A 468 -0.53 5.14 8.97
C THR A 468 0.21 4.97 10.30
N LYS A 469 -0.44 4.30 11.26
CA LYS A 469 0.17 4.02 12.57
C LYS A 469 1.28 2.97 12.43
N PRO A 470 2.33 3.05 13.26
CA PRO A 470 3.33 1.99 13.32
C PRO A 470 2.70 0.66 13.74
N PRO A 471 3.32 -0.48 13.40
CA PRO A 471 2.90 -1.77 13.93
C PRO A 471 2.95 -1.79 15.47
N ILE A 472 2.08 -2.56 16.08
CA ILE A 472 2.14 -2.86 17.50
C ILE A 472 2.57 -4.32 17.72
N VAL A 473 3.30 -4.58 18.78
CA VAL A 473 3.61 -5.94 19.25
C VAL A 473 3.06 -6.10 20.65
N PHE A 474 2.40 -7.23 20.91
CA PHE A 474 1.87 -7.57 22.20
C PHE A 474 2.03 -9.06 22.51
N VAL A 475 1.97 -9.40 23.79
CA VAL A 475 1.94 -10.79 24.25
C VAL A 475 0.50 -11.28 24.23
N ALA A 476 0.28 -12.50 23.78
CA ALA A 476 -1.05 -13.13 23.77
C ALA A 476 -1.02 -14.53 24.38
N GLU A 477 -2.09 -14.91 25.05
CA GLU A 477 -2.33 -16.28 25.52
C GLU A 477 -3.46 -16.93 24.73
N VAL A 478 -3.46 -18.25 24.66
CA VAL A 478 -4.55 -19.01 24.05
C VAL A 478 -5.59 -19.33 25.10
N ILE A 479 -6.81 -18.77 24.94
CA ILE A 479 -7.96 -19.09 25.79
C ILE A 479 -9.05 -19.72 24.92
N GLY A 480 -9.24 -21.03 25.04
CA GLY A 480 -10.11 -21.78 24.12
C GLY A 480 -9.51 -21.83 22.72
N ASP A 481 -10.19 -21.26 21.74
CA ASP A 481 -9.76 -21.19 20.32
C ASP A 481 -9.35 -19.75 19.91
N GLU A 482 -9.13 -18.85 20.88
CA GLU A 482 -8.82 -17.44 20.62
C GLU A 482 -7.47 -17.04 21.20
N LEU A 483 -6.74 -16.17 20.50
CA LEU A 483 -5.61 -15.44 21.02
C LEU A 483 -6.11 -14.22 21.79
N VAL A 484 -5.81 -14.15 23.07
CA VAL A 484 -6.24 -13.06 23.95
C VAL A 484 -5.02 -12.25 24.36
N PRO A 485 -4.98 -10.95 24.04
CA PRO A 485 -3.89 -10.09 24.48
C PRO A 485 -3.76 -10.07 26.01
N VAL A 486 -2.51 -10.04 26.47
CA VAL A 486 -2.18 -9.84 27.88
C VAL A 486 -2.14 -8.33 28.15
N ASP A 487 -2.89 -7.88 29.14
CA ASP A 487 -3.01 -6.46 29.48
C ASP A 487 -1.62 -5.79 29.70
N ASN A 488 -1.45 -4.58 29.19
CA ASN A 488 -0.25 -3.74 29.27
C ASN A 488 1.02 -4.33 28.61
N THR A 489 0.89 -5.21 27.64
CA THR A 489 2.03 -5.76 26.90
C THR A 489 2.19 -5.18 25.51
N ASP A 490 1.26 -4.36 25.05
CA ASP A 490 1.32 -3.71 23.75
C ASP A 490 2.39 -2.61 23.69
N VAL A 491 3.19 -2.63 22.65
CA VAL A 491 4.20 -1.60 22.36
C VAL A 491 4.19 -1.28 20.88
N GLU A 492 4.36 -0.01 20.54
CA GLU A 492 4.60 0.39 19.15
C GLU A 492 5.99 -0.05 18.71
N VAL A 493 6.09 -0.54 17.49
CA VAL A 493 7.36 -0.83 16.82
C VAL A 493 7.97 0.50 16.39
N ASN A 494 9.24 0.71 16.68
CA ASN A 494 9.94 1.91 16.25
C ASN A 494 10.21 1.91 14.73
N SER A 495 10.70 3.01 14.19
CA SER A 495 11.03 3.16 12.76
C SER A 495 12.15 2.24 12.26
N GLU A 496 12.96 1.68 13.17
CA GLU A 496 13.98 0.67 12.87
C GLU A 496 13.43 -0.77 12.89
N GLY A 497 12.11 -0.91 13.05
CA GLY A 497 11.45 -2.21 13.16
C GLY A 497 11.61 -2.91 14.51
N GLU A 498 12.17 -2.23 15.53
CA GLU A 498 12.46 -2.82 16.83
C GLU A 498 11.32 -2.59 17.83
N TYR A 499 11.13 -3.52 18.73
CA TYR A 499 10.19 -3.42 19.86
C TYR A 499 10.85 -3.92 21.16
N ALA A 500 10.32 -3.45 22.30
CA ALA A 500 10.72 -3.94 23.62
C ALA A 500 9.55 -3.91 24.60
N ILE A 501 9.17 -5.07 25.12
CA ILE A 501 8.13 -5.23 26.13
C ILE A 501 8.80 -5.47 27.48
N SER A 502 8.48 -4.65 28.47
CA SER A 502 9.09 -4.69 29.82
C SER A 502 8.07 -5.03 30.90
N GLU A 503 7.07 -5.84 30.59
CA GLU A 503 6.01 -6.20 31.51
C GLU A 503 6.23 -7.55 32.19
N ARG A 504 5.55 -7.76 33.32
CA ARG A 504 5.64 -8.99 34.08
C ARG A 504 4.76 -10.06 33.46
N VAL A 505 5.37 -10.90 32.63
CA VAL A 505 4.71 -12.05 32.02
C VAL A 505 5.42 -13.32 32.54
N GLU A 506 4.67 -14.30 33.04
CA GLU A 506 5.20 -15.60 33.50
C GLU A 506 4.28 -16.69 32.97
N GLY A 507 4.78 -17.54 32.09
CA GLY A 507 4.02 -18.62 31.49
C GLY A 507 4.36 -18.82 30.02
N GLN A 508 3.49 -19.50 29.32
CA GLN A 508 3.62 -19.84 27.91
C GLN A 508 2.70 -18.96 27.09
N TYR A 509 3.30 -18.17 26.21
CA TYR A 509 2.59 -17.14 25.44
C TYR A 509 3.10 -17.09 24.01
N TYR A 510 2.39 -16.30 23.19
CA TYR A 510 2.77 -15.93 21.82
C TYR A 510 3.05 -14.44 21.75
N LEU A 511 3.96 -14.05 20.87
CA LEU A 511 4.15 -12.66 20.48
C LEU A 511 3.37 -12.41 19.18
N VAL A 512 2.58 -11.38 19.18
CA VAL A 512 1.74 -11.03 18.03
C VAL A 512 2.16 -9.64 17.56
N ALA A 513 2.48 -9.52 16.27
CA ALA A 513 2.69 -8.24 15.62
C ALA A 513 1.49 -7.93 14.70
N TRP A 514 1.02 -6.71 14.74
CA TRP A 514 -0.10 -6.24 13.92
C TRP A 514 0.13 -4.81 13.44
N LYS A 515 0.02 -4.60 12.13
CA LYS A 515 0.00 -3.28 11.49
C LYS A 515 -1.40 -3.03 10.94
N ASN A 516 -2.13 -2.15 11.60
CA ASN A 516 -3.45 -1.70 11.21
C ASN A 516 -3.33 -0.61 10.14
N THR A 517 -3.50 -0.96 8.88
CA THR A 517 -3.32 -0.04 7.76
C THR A 517 -4.52 0.85 7.50
N ASN A 518 -5.70 0.43 7.92
CA ASN A 518 -6.96 1.14 7.69
C ASN A 518 -7.56 1.83 8.93
N ASN A 519 -6.87 1.75 10.08
CA ASN A 519 -7.25 2.36 11.36
C ASN A 519 -8.65 1.95 11.87
N ASN A 520 -9.10 0.72 11.60
CA ASN A 520 -10.44 0.23 11.98
C ASN A 520 -10.49 -0.63 13.24
N ASP A 521 -9.34 -0.87 13.88
CA ASP A 521 -9.19 -1.65 15.11
C ASP A 521 -9.60 -3.14 15.00
N SER A 522 -9.48 -3.69 13.80
CA SER A 522 -9.73 -5.11 13.50
C SER A 522 -8.62 -5.62 12.60
N ILE A 523 -8.19 -6.87 12.78
CA ILE A 523 -7.29 -7.51 11.81
C ILE A 523 -8.13 -7.96 10.64
N ASP A 524 -7.95 -7.30 9.50
CA ASP A 524 -8.68 -7.62 8.28
C ASP A 524 -7.82 -7.44 7.03
N GLN A 525 -8.44 -7.55 5.88
CA GLN A 525 -7.73 -7.42 4.62
C GLN A 525 -7.06 -6.04 4.51
N GLY A 526 -5.84 -6.04 4.05
CA GLY A 526 -4.99 -4.86 3.95
C GLY A 526 -4.01 -4.70 5.11
N ASP A 527 -4.26 -5.37 6.24
CA ASP A 527 -3.36 -5.33 7.39
C ASP A 527 -2.18 -6.27 7.23
N TYR A 528 -1.16 -6.08 8.05
CA TYR A 528 -0.09 -7.05 8.23
C TYR A 528 -0.18 -7.67 9.61
N TYR A 529 0.04 -8.97 9.67
CA TYR A 529 -0.09 -9.77 10.88
C TYR A 529 0.98 -10.85 10.96
N GLY A 530 1.52 -11.07 12.14
CA GLY A 530 2.50 -12.13 12.41
C GLY A 530 2.41 -12.66 13.82
N ILE A 531 2.76 -13.92 14.00
CA ILE A 531 2.82 -14.60 15.33
C ILE A 531 4.16 -15.31 15.44
N SER A 532 4.80 -15.20 16.60
CA SER A 532 5.99 -15.99 16.96
C SER A 532 5.84 -16.61 18.35
N PRO A 533 6.30 -17.87 18.56
CA PRO A 533 6.71 -18.80 17.52
C PRO A 533 5.54 -19.25 16.66
N ASP A 534 5.84 -19.85 15.49
CA ASP A 534 4.81 -20.44 14.63
C ASP A 534 4.02 -21.51 15.43
N PRO A 535 2.74 -21.29 15.72
CA PRO A 535 1.96 -22.17 16.59
C PRO A 535 1.76 -23.59 16.03
N GLU A 536 2.13 -23.86 14.78
CA GLU A 536 2.12 -25.21 14.20
C GLU A 536 3.38 -26.02 14.52
N LEU A 537 4.48 -25.35 14.82
CA LEU A 537 5.79 -25.99 14.95
C LEU A 537 6.27 -26.06 16.39
N GLU A 538 5.85 -25.13 17.25
CA GLU A 538 6.35 -25.01 18.62
C GLU A 538 5.23 -24.63 19.62
N GLU A 539 5.32 -25.16 20.82
CA GLU A 539 4.51 -24.73 21.97
C GLU A 539 5.01 -23.34 22.40
N GLY A 540 4.27 -22.27 22.30
CA GLY A 540 4.55 -20.89 22.70
C GLY A 540 5.84 -20.59 23.51
N ILE A 541 6.29 -19.38 23.55
CA ILE A 541 7.50 -18.99 24.30
C ILE A 541 7.19 -19.03 25.81
N TYR A 542 8.04 -19.70 26.58
CA TYR A 542 7.91 -19.73 28.03
C TYR A 542 8.73 -18.59 28.65
N PHE A 543 8.04 -17.62 29.24
CA PHE A 543 8.67 -16.47 29.90
C PHE A 543 8.92 -16.76 31.39
N GLN A 544 10.12 -16.44 31.85
CA GLN A 544 10.46 -16.47 33.28
C GLN A 544 10.75 -15.05 33.78
N PRO A 545 10.40 -14.73 35.04
CA PRO A 545 10.72 -13.45 35.65
C PRO A 545 12.23 -13.14 35.58
N GLY A 546 12.59 -11.98 35.09
CA GLY A 546 13.98 -11.53 34.98
C GLY A 546 14.75 -12.08 33.77
N GLU A 547 14.13 -12.84 32.90
CA GLU A 547 14.74 -13.35 31.66
C GLU A 547 14.67 -12.31 30.54
N MET A 548 15.69 -12.25 29.69
CA MET A 548 15.69 -11.50 28.44
C MET A 548 15.37 -12.47 27.30
N VAL A 549 14.23 -12.25 26.62
CA VAL A 549 13.84 -13.00 25.42
C VAL A 549 14.01 -12.08 24.22
N LYS A 550 14.69 -12.56 23.19
CA LYS A 550 14.83 -11.87 21.91
C LYS A 550 14.16 -12.72 20.83
N GLU A 551 13.11 -12.19 20.23
CA GLU A 551 12.33 -12.88 19.22
C GLU A 551 12.03 -11.93 18.06
N ASN A 552 12.17 -12.39 16.83
CA ASN A 552 11.81 -11.63 15.65
C ASN A 552 10.48 -12.15 15.10
N ILE A 553 9.64 -11.25 14.63
CA ILE A 553 8.30 -11.57 14.12
C ILE A 553 8.20 -11.18 12.65
N ASP A 554 7.95 -12.16 11.80
CA ASP A 554 7.63 -11.92 10.39
C ASP A 554 6.15 -11.63 10.26
N MET A 555 5.80 -10.45 9.75
CA MET A 555 4.43 -10.08 9.42
C MET A 555 4.13 -10.35 7.94
N TYR A 556 2.93 -10.81 7.67
CA TYR A 556 2.43 -11.06 6.32
C TYR A 556 1.15 -10.29 6.08
N TYR A 557 0.95 -9.88 4.83
CA TYR A 557 -0.24 -9.17 4.40
C TYR A 557 -1.48 -10.07 4.50
N VAL A 558 -2.58 -9.52 5.04
CA VAL A 558 -3.85 -10.23 5.23
C VAL A 558 -4.74 -10.09 4.02
N TYR A 559 -5.21 -11.21 3.48
CA TYR A 559 -6.16 -11.28 2.36
C TYR A 559 -7.56 -11.64 2.82
N ALA A 560 -8.58 -11.00 2.22
CA ALA A 560 -9.91 -11.54 2.28
C ALA A 560 -10.04 -12.72 1.32
N GLU A 561 -10.18 -13.91 1.84
CA GLU A 561 -10.81 -14.99 1.07
C GLU A 561 -12.33 -14.76 1.05
N THR A 562 -12.92 -14.93 -0.12
CA THR A 562 -14.37 -14.75 -0.34
C THR A 562 -15.27 -15.68 0.49
N ASN A 563 -14.71 -16.56 1.35
CA ASN A 563 -15.46 -17.51 2.19
C ASN A 563 -14.79 -17.95 3.51
N ALA A 564 -13.69 -17.35 3.96
CA ALA A 564 -13.10 -17.68 5.26
C ALA A 564 -13.16 -16.45 6.19
N SER A 565 -13.71 -16.64 7.38
CA SER A 565 -13.55 -15.68 8.46
C SER A 565 -12.06 -15.62 8.82
N ALA A 566 -11.44 -14.45 8.73
CA ALA A 566 -10.14 -14.20 9.36
C ALA A 566 -10.21 -14.63 10.83
N PRO A 567 -9.10 -15.10 11.43
CA PRO A 567 -9.09 -15.37 12.87
C PRO A 567 -9.43 -14.06 13.58
N SER A 568 -10.60 -14.02 14.19
CA SER A 568 -11.05 -12.85 14.92
C SER A 568 -10.32 -12.81 16.26
N ILE A 569 -9.35 -11.92 16.40
CA ILE A 569 -9.13 -11.30 17.70
C ILE A 569 -10.39 -10.47 17.92
N SER A 570 -11.16 -10.74 18.98
CA SER A 570 -12.42 -10.04 19.14
C SER A 570 -12.16 -8.54 19.34
N ALA A 571 -13.02 -7.68 18.78
CA ALA A 571 -12.95 -6.23 19.00
C ALA A 571 -12.88 -5.88 20.50
N ALA A 572 -13.50 -6.66 21.38
CA ALA A 572 -13.40 -6.54 22.83
C ALA A 572 -12.00 -6.85 23.39
N SER A 573 -11.20 -7.66 22.70
CA SER A 573 -9.82 -7.96 23.09
C SER A 573 -8.87 -6.83 22.68
N ILE A 574 -9.15 -6.17 21.56
CA ILE A 574 -8.38 -5.01 21.06
C ILE A 574 -8.70 -3.75 21.89
N GLU A 575 -9.96 -3.57 22.33
CA GLU A 575 -10.35 -2.46 23.20
C GLU A 575 -9.57 -2.43 24.54
N LYS A 576 -9.20 -3.62 25.05
CA LYS A 576 -8.38 -3.75 26.26
C LYS A 576 -6.91 -3.29 26.07
N LEU A 577 -6.41 -3.23 24.83
CA LEU A 577 -5.06 -2.74 24.55
C LEU A 577 -4.99 -1.19 24.58
N ARG A 578 -6.13 -0.48 24.76
CA ARG A 578 -6.21 0.99 24.69
C ARG A 578 -6.49 1.68 26.01
N ASP A 579 -6.96 0.98 27.04
CA ASP A 579 -7.19 1.48 28.41
C ASP A 579 -5.95 1.30 29.31
#